data_6d407eec9f050d3b58e663320bd0c1a8
#
_entry.id   6d407eec9f050d3b58e663320bd0c1a8
#
_cell.length_a   1.000
_cell.length_b   1.000
_cell.length_c   1.000
_cell.angle_alpha   90.00
_cell.angle_beta   90.00
_cell.angle_gamma   90.00
#
_symmetry.space_group_name_H-M   'P 1'
#
loop_
_entity.id
_entity.type
_entity.pdbx_description
1 polymer ?
#
loop_
_entity_poly.entity_id
_entity_poly.type
_entity_poly.pdbx_seq_one_letter_code
_entity_poly.pdbx_strand_id
1 'polypeptide(L)'
;WHRINHPSEVVKVSDEIEVMVLKIDRENEKISLGLKQVLPNPWDTVAEKYAIGSIVLAKVVRLAPFGAFVQLEPGVEGLVHISHLAERHIAKPDEVVTEGEEVNVKVLSVDPVEKRIRLSIREVAKEKQTREFQDYSHSKPQDNSDVVTIGDMVGDLFEKKENE
;
A
#
# COMPACT_ATOMS: atom_id res chain seq x y z
N TRP A 1 17.45 3.91 9.53
CA TRP A 1 16.87 5.22 9.18
C TRP A 1 15.60 5.53 9.98
N HIS A 2 15.25 4.72 10.97
CA HIS A 2 14.20 4.97 11.96
C HIS A 2 14.80 5.53 13.26
N ARG A 3 13.96 6.06 14.12
CA ARG A 3 14.36 6.52 15.44
C ARG A 3 14.60 5.32 16.35
N ILE A 4 15.78 5.24 16.94
CA ILE A 4 16.16 4.22 17.92
C ILE A 4 16.09 4.80 19.33
N ASN A 5 15.69 4.00 20.30
CA ASN A 5 15.64 4.42 21.69
C ASN A 5 16.98 4.26 22.40
N HIS A 6 17.71 3.20 22.03
CA HIS A 6 19.01 2.90 22.64
C HIS A 6 20.01 2.41 21.60
N PRO A 7 21.30 2.80 21.67
CA PRO A 7 22.33 2.37 20.74
C PRO A 7 22.51 0.85 20.62
N SER A 8 22.24 0.09 21.69
CA SER A 8 22.34 -1.38 21.70
C SER A 8 21.35 -2.10 20.77
N GLU A 9 20.35 -1.39 20.21
CA GLU A 9 19.46 -1.93 19.19
C GLU A 9 20.14 -2.11 17.84
N VAL A 10 21.20 -1.33 17.60
CA VAL A 10 21.91 -1.30 16.31
C VAL A 10 23.30 -1.89 16.39
N VAL A 11 24.02 -1.67 17.50
CA VAL A 11 25.40 -2.10 17.69
C VAL A 11 25.62 -2.70 19.07
N LYS A 12 26.44 -3.73 19.16
CA LYS A 12 26.85 -4.37 20.42
C LYS A 12 28.28 -4.02 20.76
N VAL A 13 28.62 -4.11 22.03
CA VAL A 13 29.99 -3.96 22.49
C VAL A 13 30.84 -5.05 21.84
N SER A 14 31.99 -4.67 21.28
CA SER A 14 32.94 -5.50 20.52
C SER A 14 32.53 -5.83 19.07
N ASP A 15 31.48 -5.22 18.52
CA ASP A 15 31.19 -5.32 17.09
C ASP A 15 32.20 -4.49 16.28
N GLU A 16 32.72 -5.07 15.22
CA GLU A 16 33.53 -4.35 14.22
C GLU A 16 32.56 -3.71 13.21
N ILE A 17 32.57 -2.39 13.16
CA ILE A 17 31.68 -1.60 12.30
C ILE A 17 32.45 -0.56 11.49
N GLU A 18 32.07 -0.40 10.24
CA GLU A 18 32.59 0.68 9.42
C GLU A 18 31.83 1.98 9.73
N VAL A 19 32.57 3.05 9.99
CA VAL A 19 31.99 4.36 10.33
C VAL A 19 32.68 5.47 9.55
N MET A 20 31.93 6.51 9.21
CA MET A 20 32.47 7.72 8.62
C MET A 20 32.85 8.71 9.71
N VAL A 21 34.04 9.31 9.62
CA VAL A 21 34.48 10.40 10.50
C VAL A 21 33.78 11.69 10.06
N LEU A 22 32.90 12.22 10.91
CA LEU A 22 32.14 13.42 10.63
C LEU A 22 32.89 14.70 11.04
N LYS A 23 33.50 14.69 12.26
CA LYS A 23 34.21 15.82 12.81
C LYS A 23 35.30 15.34 13.76
N ILE A 24 36.45 15.98 13.71
CA ILE A 24 37.51 15.80 14.67
C ILE A 24 37.67 17.10 15.45
N ASP A 25 37.43 17.04 16.74
CA ASP A 25 37.64 18.16 17.67
C ASP A 25 38.98 17.89 18.43
N ARG A 26 40.01 18.58 18.01
CA ARG A 26 41.37 18.41 18.57
C ARG A 26 41.54 19.06 19.94
N GLU A 27 40.70 20.08 20.26
CA GLU A 27 40.78 20.78 21.53
C GLU A 27 40.18 19.96 22.68
N ASN A 28 39.12 19.20 22.37
CA ASN A 28 38.43 18.34 23.32
C ASN A 28 38.78 16.85 23.18
N GLU A 29 39.70 16.51 22.28
CA GLU A 29 40.12 15.13 21.97
C GLU A 29 38.91 14.22 21.64
N LYS A 30 37.92 14.74 20.89
CA LYS A 30 36.68 14.02 20.53
C LYS A 30 36.55 13.84 19.04
N ILE A 31 36.17 12.63 18.65
CA ILE A 31 35.88 12.28 17.27
C ILE A 31 34.40 11.95 17.16
N SER A 32 33.71 12.67 16.29
CA SER A 32 32.31 12.36 15.94
C SER A 32 32.29 11.40 14.76
N LEU A 33 31.66 10.26 14.96
CA LEU A 33 31.55 9.17 13.98
C LEU A 33 30.09 9.02 13.53
N GLY A 34 29.89 8.64 12.30
CA GLY A 34 28.57 8.36 11.73
C GLY A 34 28.54 6.97 11.07
N LEU A 35 27.70 6.08 11.58
CA LEU A 35 27.43 4.79 10.97
C LEU A 35 26.43 4.92 9.80
N LYS A 36 25.49 5.82 9.94
CA LYS A 36 24.39 6.04 8.98
C LYS A 36 24.88 6.45 7.58
N GLN A 37 26.00 7.12 7.47
CA GLN A 37 26.56 7.60 6.21
C GLN A 37 27.25 6.50 5.40
N VAL A 38 27.67 5.42 6.04
CA VAL A 38 28.30 4.27 5.39
C VAL A 38 27.25 3.32 4.82
N LEU A 39 26.11 3.21 5.49
CA LEU A 39 25.01 2.38 5.03
C LEU A 39 24.27 3.04 3.86
N PRO A 40 23.95 2.28 2.80
CA PRO A 40 23.15 2.80 1.70
C PRO A 40 21.82 3.35 2.24
N ASN A 41 21.43 4.51 1.77
CA ASN A 41 20.16 5.11 2.17
C ASN A 41 19.01 4.34 1.48
N PRO A 42 18.15 3.66 2.23
CA PRO A 42 17.04 2.91 1.61
C PRO A 42 16.12 3.81 0.76
N TRP A 43 16.05 5.11 1.07
CA TRP A 43 15.20 6.05 0.33
C TRP A 43 15.72 6.39 -1.07
N ASP A 44 16.98 6.14 -1.37
CA ASP A 44 17.54 6.36 -2.72
C ASP A 44 17.01 5.32 -3.71
N THR A 45 16.74 4.10 -3.23
CA THR A 45 16.21 3.00 -4.04
C THR A 45 14.68 2.82 -3.92
N VAL A 46 14.05 3.47 -2.95
CA VAL A 46 12.58 3.37 -2.73
C VAL A 46 11.79 3.81 -3.95
N ALA A 47 12.19 4.90 -4.61
CA ALA A 47 11.50 5.41 -5.79
C ALA A 47 11.58 4.44 -6.98
N GLU A 48 12.65 3.65 -7.08
CA GLU A 48 12.83 2.63 -8.12
C GLU A 48 12.08 1.32 -7.77
N LYS A 49 12.13 0.91 -6.50
CA LYS A 49 11.46 -0.31 -6.02
C LYS A 49 9.94 -0.18 -5.97
N TYR A 50 9.45 0.97 -5.53
CA TYR A 50 8.04 1.22 -5.31
C TYR A 50 7.50 2.22 -6.33
N ALA A 51 7.36 1.76 -7.58
CA ALA A 51 6.76 2.56 -8.64
C ALA A 51 5.32 2.96 -8.28
N ILE A 52 4.94 4.19 -8.66
CA ILE A 52 3.57 4.68 -8.49
C ILE A 52 2.60 3.73 -9.19
N GLY A 53 1.57 3.28 -8.49
CA GLY A 53 0.58 2.31 -8.98
C GLY A 53 0.92 0.84 -8.69
N SER A 54 2.11 0.52 -8.18
CA SER A 54 2.44 -0.85 -7.77
C SER A 54 1.67 -1.26 -6.51
N ILE A 55 1.34 -2.56 -6.44
CA ILE A 55 0.72 -3.16 -5.25
C ILE A 55 1.82 -3.90 -4.50
N VAL A 56 1.97 -3.59 -3.22
CA VAL A 56 2.98 -4.15 -2.34
C VAL A 56 2.36 -4.60 -1.02
N LEU A 57 2.97 -5.60 -0.41
CA LEU A 57 2.61 -6.04 0.93
C LEU A 57 3.30 -5.13 1.95
N ALA A 58 2.54 -4.65 2.91
CA ALA A 58 3.03 -3.80 3.99
C ALA A 58 2.44 -4.21 5.33
N LYS A 59 3.20 -4.02 6.40
CA LYS A 59 2.76 -4.34 7.76
C LYS A 59 2.31 -3.07 8.48
N VAL A 60 1.13 -3.11 9.09
CA VAL A 60 0.63 -2.01 9.92
C VAL A 60 1.45 -1.93 11.20
N VAL A 61 2.13 -0.82 11.41
CA VAL A 61 3.00 -0.58 12.59
C VAL A 61 2.26 0.18 13.67
N ARG A 62 1.46 1.17 13.26
CA ARG A 62 0.76 2.05 14.20
C ARG A 62 -0.49 2.65 13.55
N LEU A 63 -1.52 2.83 14.36
CA LEU A 63 -2.74 3.53 13.98
C LEU A 63 -2.76 4.95 14.52
N ALA A 64 -3.26 5.89 13.73
CA ALA A 64 -3.47 7.29 14.12
C ALA A 64 -4.88 7.72 13.69
N PRO A 65 -5.48 8.74 14.33
CA PRO A 65 -6.86 9.17 14.01
C PRO A 65 -7.07 9.56 12.53
N PHE A 66 -6.02 9.95 11.85
CA PHE A 66 -6.03 10.37 10.44
C PHE A 66 -5.61 9.28 9.45
N GLY A 67 -5.22 8.09 9.92
CA GLY A 67 -4.80 6.99 9.05
C GLY A 67 -3.92 5.94 9.73
N ALA A 68 -3.40 5.01 8.95
CA ALA A 68 -2.53 3.94 9.39
C ALA A 68 -1.09 4.15 8.89
N PHE A 69 -0.12 3.97 9.76
CA PHE A 69 1.29 3.87 9.38
C PHE A 69 1.61 2.42 9.06
N VAL A 70 2.13 2.20 7.88
CA VAL A 70 2.52 0.87 7.40
C VAL A 70 3.99 0.85 7.03
N GLN A 71 4.66 -0.23 7.37
CA GLN A 71 6.06 -0.44 7.06
C GLN A 71 6.18 -1.35 5.84
N LEU A 72 6.88 -0.88 4.82
CA LEU A 72 7.21 -1.62 3.60
C LEU A 72 8.50 -2.41 3.77
N GLU A 73 9.54 -1.73 4.27
CA GLU A 73 10.84 -2.29 4.58
C GLU A 73 11.38 -1.68 5.89
N PRO A 74 12.36 -2.33 6.54
CA PRO A 74 13.02 -1.75 7.72
C PRO A 74 13.56 -0.35 7.43
N GLY A 75 13.00 0.66 8.09
CA GLY A 75 13.35 2.07 7.88
C GLY A 75 12.56 2.80 6.80
N VAL A 76 11.62 2.14 6.11
CA VAL A 76 10.73 2.75 5.12
C VAL A 76 9.28 2.61 5.58
N GLU A 77 8.71 3.71 6.01
CA GLU A 77 7.32 3.78 6.47
C GLU A 77 6.48 4.59 5.48
N GLY A 78 5.25 4.12 5.26
CA GLY A 78 4.24 4.82 4.46
C GLY A 78 3.02 5.19 5.29
N LEU A 79 2.23 6.12 4.79
CA LEU A 79 0.97 6.54 5.37
C LEU A 79 -0.20 6.16 4.45
N VAL A 80 -1.15 5.44 5.01
CA VAL A 80 -2.48 5.23 4.42
C VAL A 80 -3.45 6.18 5.11
N HIS A 81 -3.89 7.22 4.42
CA HIS A 81 -4.87 8.16 4.97
C HIS A 81 -6.22 7.45 5.21
N ILE A 82 -6.99 7.90 6.20
CA ILE A 82 -8.28 7.29 6.56
C ILE A 82 -9.24 7.15 5.37
N SER A 83 -9.27 8.10 4.45
CA SER A 83 -10.09 8.06 3.23
C SER A 83 -9.62 7.01 2.20
N HIS A 84 -8.42 6.46 2.36
CA HIS A 84 -7.80 5.45 1.51
C HIS A 84 -7.74 4.06 2.15
N LEU A 85 -8.24 3.91 3.39
CA LEU A 85 -8.33 2.63 4.09
C LEU A 85 -9.48 1.79 3.60
N ALA A 86 -10.66 2.40 3.40
CA ALA A 86 -11.87 1.70 2.95
C ALA A 86 -12.65 2.53 1.92
N GLU A 87 -13.57 1.87 1.20
CA GLU A 87 -14.50 2.56 0.30
C GLU A 87 -15.61 3.29 1.04
N ARG A 88 -16.01 2.75 2.21
CA ARG A 88 -16.98 3.37 3.11
C ARG A 88 -16.33 4.44 3.98
N HIS A 89 -17.12 5.41 4.40
CA HIS A 89 -16.66 6.35 5.42
C HIS A 89 -16.49 5.63 6.75
N ILE A 90 -15.28 5.69 7.30
CA ILE A 90 -14.92 5.09 8.60
C ILE A 90 -14.57 6.20 9.58
N ALA A 91 -14.96 6.02 10.84
CA ALA A 91 -14.66 6.98 11.88
C ALA A 91 -13.25 6.78 12.46
N LYS A 92 -12.79 5.52 12.47
CA LYS A 92 -11.48 5.16 13.01
C LYS A 92 -10.78 4.12 12.14
N PRO A 93 -9.47 4.18 11.99
CA PRO A 93 -8.69 3.20 11.23
C PRO A 93 -8.76 1.78 11.77
N ASP A 94 -8.90 1.61 13.08
CA ASP A 94 -9.01 0.33 13.78
C ASP A 94 -10.28 -0.49 13.42
N GLU A 95 -11.25 0.13 12.73
CA GLU A 95 -12.41 -0.58 12.17
C GLU A 95 -12.07 -1.44 10.94
N VAL A 96 -10.95 -1.17 10.28
CA VAL A 96 -10.58 -1.81 9.00
C VAL A 96 -9.27 -2.56 9.09
N VAL A 97 -8.30 -2.06 9.84
CA VAL A 97 -6.96 -2.64 9.97
C VAL A 97 -6.53 -2.66 11.44
N THR A 98 -5.76 -3.67 11.80
CA THR A 98 -5.19 -3.83 13.14
C THR A 98 -3.68 -3.65 13.15
N GLU A 99 -3.12 -3.20 14.28
CA GLU A 99 -1.67 -3.11 14.43
C GLU A 99 -1.03 -4.50 14.34
N GLY A 100 0.02 -4.61 13.53
CA GLY A 100 0.69 -5.88 13.26
C GLY A 100 0.14 -6.66 12.07
N GLU A 101 -0.96 -6.24 11.47
CA GLU A 101 -1.57 -6.88 10.30
C GLU A 101 -0.78 -6.59 9.03
N GLU A 102 -0.72 -7.60 8.15
CA GLU A 102 -0.14 -7.46 6.81
C GLU A 102 -1.25 -7.16 5.80
N VAL A 103 -1.12 -6.04 5.12
CA VAL A 103 -2.11 -5.54 4.17
C VAL A 103 -1.48 -5.27 2.81
N ASN A 104 -2.23 -5.55 1.74
CA ASN A 104 -1.83 -5.14 0.41
C ASN A 104 -2.19 -3.67 0.20
N VAL A 105 -1.21 -2.88 -0.21
CA VAL A 105 -1.36 -1.45 -0.42
C VAL A 105 -0.88 -1.06 -1.82
N LYS A 106 -1.56 -0.11 -2.43
CA LYS A 106 -1.14 0.48 -3.72
C LYS A 106 -0.40 1.76 -3.47
N VAL A 107 0.74 1.93 -4.13
CA VAL A 107 1.56 3.14 -4.04
C VAL A 107 0.91 4.26 -4.83
N LEU A 108 0.55 5.35 -4.16
CA LEU A 108 -0.03 6.54 -4.79
C LEU A 108 1.04 7.59 -5.11
N SER A 109 1.97 7.79 -4.19
CA SER A 109 3.04 8.78 -4.32
C SER A 109 4.22 8.39 -3.43
N VAL A 110 5.42 8.63 -3.93
CA VAL A 110 6.67 8.44 -3.19
C VAL A 110 7.38 9.78 -3.12
N ASP A 111 7.71 10.23 -1.92
CA ASP A 111 8.50 11.42 -1.68
C ASP A 111 9.79 11.05 -0.93
N PRO A 112 10.90 10.90 -1.66
CA PRO A 112 12.18 10.55 -1.07
C PRO A 112 12.79 11.68 -0.22
N VAL A 113 12.41 12.95 -0.48
CA VAL A 113 12.91 14.11 0.25
C VAL A 113 12.27 14.21 1.63
N GLU A 114 10.94 14.12 1.67
CA GLU A 114 10.18 14.10 2.93
C GLU A 114 10.21 12.74 3.63
N LYS A 115 10.75 11.71 2.98
CA LYS A 115 10.77 10.31 3.44
C LYS A 115 9.37 9.82 3.78
N ARG A 116 8.45 10.03 2.85
CA ARG A 116 7.04 9.66 2.98
C ARG A 116 6.55 8.94 1.74
N ILE A 117 5.78 7.90 1.95
CA ILE A 117 5.06 7.18 0.89
C ILE A 117 3.58 7.27 1.21
N ARG A 118 2.79 7.71 0.24
CA ARG A 118 1.33 7.68 0.32
C ARG A 118 0.82 6.40 -0.30
N LEU A 119 -0.03 5.71 0.42
CA LEU A 119 -0.53 4.39 0.09
C LEU A 119 -2.05 4.35 0.15
N SER A 120 -2.66 3.37 -0.55
CA SER A 120 -4.11 3.15 -0.53
C SER A 120 -4.44 1.66 -0.50
N ILE A 121 -5.26 1.26 0.45
CA ILE A 121 -5.86 -0.08 0.50
C ILE A 121 -7.11 -0.10 -0.40
N ARG A 122 -7.87 0.98 -0.42
CA ARG A 122 -9.09 1.11 -1.23
C ARG A 122 -8.86 0.86 -2.72
N GLU A 123 -7.75 1.37 -3.27
CA GLU A 123 -7.41 1.18 -4.68
C GLU A 123 -7.09 -0.29 -5.01
N VAL A 124 -6.52 -1.04 -4.05
CA VAL A 124 -6.28 -2.48 -4.20
C VAL A 124 -7.59 -3.25 -4.25
N ALA A 125 -8.56 -2.90 -3.38
CA ALA A 125 -9.88 -3.53 -3.35
C ALA A 125 -10.62 -3.31 -4.67
N LYS A 126 -10.61 -2.09 -5.20
CA LYS A 126 -11.21 -1.76 -6.51
C LYS A 126 -10.58 -2.53 -7.66
N GLU A 127 -9.25 -2.63 -7.67
CA GLU A 127 -8.55 -3.34 -8.74
C GLU A 127 -8.82 -4.85 -8.71
N LYS A 128 -8.96 -5.45 -7.52
CA LYS A 128 -9.40 -6.85 -7.39
C LYS A 128 -10.81 -7.05 -7.94
N GLN A 129 -11.76 -6.21 -7.58
CA GLN A 129 -13.13 -6.29 -8.10
C GLN A 129 -13.17 -6.12 -9.62
N THR A 130 -12.39 -5.20 -10.18
CA THR A 130 -12.35 -4.98 -11.64
C THR A 130 -11.77 -6.20 -12.37
N ARG A 131 -10.73 -6.84 -11.82
CA ARG A 131 -10.16 -8.07 -12.39
C ARG A 131 -11.14 -9.24 -12.33
N GLU A 132 -11.84 -9.43 -11.22
CA GLU A 132 -12.86 -10.47 -11.09
C GLU A 132 -14.00 -10.26 -12.11
N PHE A 133 -14.46 -9.03 -12.32
CA PHE A 133 -15.47 -8.72 -13.34
C PHE A 133 -14.98 -8.98 -14.77
N GLN A 134 -13.71 -8.73 -15.06
CA GLN A 134 -13.13 -9.02 -16.38
C GLN A 134 -12.99 -10.52 -16.64
N ASP A 135 -12.62 -11.31 -15.65
CA ASP A 135 -12.54 -12.78 -15.76
C ASP A 135 -13.94 -13.39 -15.99
N TYR A 136 -14.97 -12.88 -15.31
CA TYR A 136 -16.35 -13.33 -15.55
C TYR A 136 -16.87 -12.96 -16.94
N SER A 137 -16.43 -11.86 -17.52
CA SER A 137 -16.84 -11.47 -18.88
C SER A 137 -16.15 -12.24 -19.98
N HIS A 138 -14.96 -12.81 -19.72
CA HIS A 138 -14.23 -13.68 -20.66
C HIS A 138 -14.59 -15.17 -20.53
N SER A 139 -15.25 -15.56 -19.46
CA SER A 139 -15.64 -16.96 -19.17
C SER A 139 -17.07 -17.30 -19.60
N LYS A 140 -17.74 -16.44 -20.38
CA LYS A 140 -18.99 -16.86 -21.03
C LYS A 140 -18.63 -17.80 -22.17
N PRO A 141 -19.01 -19.10 -22.09
CA PRO A 141 -19.02 -19.94 -23.27
C PRO A 141 -19.98 -19.28 -24.27
N GLN A 142 -19.57 -19.16 -25.52
CA GLN A 142 -20.49 -18.95 -26.64
C GLN A 142 -21.36 -20.18 -26.73
N ASP A 143 -22.40 -20.25 -25.91
CA ASP A 143 -23.49 -21.16 -26.15
C ASP A 143 -24.52 -20.42 -27.03
N ASN A 144 -24.47 -20.81 -28.29
CA ASN A 144 -25.39 -20.39 -29.32
C ASN A 144 -26.71 -21.11 -29.07
N SER A 145 -27.51 -20.62 -28.13
CA SER A 145 -28.89 -21.06 -27.96
C SER A 145 -29.77 -19.87 -27.55
N ASP A 146 -30.54 -19.44 -28.52
CA ASP A 146 -31.79 -18.71 -28.46
C ASP A 146 -31.97 -17.75 -27.25
N VAL A 147 -31.47 -16.53 -27.43
CA VAL A 147 -31.90 -15.40 -26.58
C VAL A 147 -33.32 -15.06 -27.00
N VAL A 148 -34.29 -15.70 -26.35
CA VAL A 148 -35.69 -15.26 -26.37
C VAL A 148 -35.72 -13.92 -25.63
N THR A 149 -35.77 -12.84 -26.36
CA THR A 149 -35.91 -11.49 -25.80
C THR A 149 -37.33 -11.34 -25.30
N ILE A 150 -37.50 -10.66 -24.17
CA ILE A 150 -38.82 -10.35 -23.58
C ILE A 150 -39.79 -9.72 -24.61
N GLY A 151 -39.27 -9.08 -25.66
CA GLY A 151 -40.03 -8.54 -26.78
C GLY A 151 -40.77 -9.59 -27.61
N ASP A 152 -40.22 -10.79 -27.77
CA ASP A 152 -40.89 -11.88 -28.50
C ASP A 152 -42.05 -12.50 -27.71
N MET A 153 -41.96 -12.51 -26.38
CA MET A 153 -43.08 -13.02 -25.54
C MET A 153 -44.26 -12.05 -25.44
N VAL A 154 -44.02 -10.75 -25.63
CA VAL A 154 -45.07 -9.73 -25.53
C VAL A 154 -45.79 -9.52 -26.87
N GLY A 155 -45.13 -9.79 -28.00
CA GLY A 155 -45.70 -9.70 -29.34
C GLY A 155 -46.88 -10.65 -29.54
N ASP A 156 -46.75 -11.89 -29.11
CA ASP A 156 -47.76 -12.95 -29.25
C ASP A 156 -49.04 -12.70 -28.40
N LEU A 157 -48.90 -11.91 -27.35
CA LEU A 157 -50.05 -11.59 -26.45
C LEU A 157 -50.95 -10.47 -26.98
N PHE A 158 -50.48 -9.61 -27.88
CA PHE A 158 -51.26 -8.53 -28.48
C PHE A 158 -51.96 -8.93 -29.76
N GLU A 159 -51.48 -9.95 -30.50
CA GLU A 159 -52.13 -10.40 -31.76
C GLU A 159 -53.38 -11.24 -31.54
N LYS A 160 -53.61 -11.75 -30.32
CA LYS A 160 -54.74 -12.61 -29.99
C LYS A 160 -56.00 -11.84 -29.52
N LYS A 161 -56.02 -10.50 -29.56
CA LYS A 161 -57.14 -9.68 -29.09
C LYS A 161 -57.90 -8.93 -30.17
N GLU A 162 -57.57 -9.11 -31.44
CA GLU A 162 -58.24 -8.44 -32.57
C GLU A 162 -59.12 -9.36 -33.46
N ASN A 163 -59.37 -10.61 -33.05
CA ASN A 163 -60.26 -11.51 -33.76
C ASN A 163 -61.31 -12.16 -32.84
N GLU A 164 -62.15 -11.33 -32.17
CA GLU A 164 -63.49 -11.72 -31.70
C GLU A 164 -64.48 -10.56 -31.80
#